data_0a3a4d093afbc09c51116cf7be69893d
#
_entry.id   0a3a4d093afbc09c51116cf7be69893d
#
_cell.length_a   1.000
_cell.length_b   1.000
_cell.length_c   1.000
_cell.angle_alpha   90.00
_cell.angle_beta   90.00
_cell.angle_gamma   90.00
#
_symmetry.space_group_name_H-M   'P 1'
#
loop_
_entity.id
_entity.type
_entity.pdbx_description
1 polymer ?
#
loop_
_entity_poly.entity_id
_entity_poly.type
_entity_poly.pdbx_seq_one_letter_code
_entity_poly.pdbx_strand_id
1 'polypeptide(L)'
;MTAAHLAGVLEAIAQALRALPSGDQAAFVMPAMSPVPAPPPAPPPPVPDQPAQAEEAAPCGTVADWLKTYRTIIADRGYDQQTVKNRTTSLRYIETHLGARPLRAIKPHEIASLLKTCTPHKAGRVLGELRDIYTEAINNGEAETSPAAHVKPPRAPGLRKRLTLETWQAMLELSKAGPQRWVSAMLLLALATGQRRADLAKMKFSDIVDGHLRIEQQKKARKPIGARVAIPLTLRLAATGMTLGDVIELCRGIGAPGEYLLRSKGGKPIEMSSLSARFREHILAVLGADAHKQFEWPSLHEVRSLSARTYIAEGMAPATVQTLLGHKHAEMTAIYLNDRGLTDAEWKTVDAQAP
;
A
#
# COMPACT_ATOMS: atom_id res chain seq x y z
N MET A 1 20.59 2.03 -18.44
CA MET A 1 22.06 1.91 -18.41
C MET A 1 22.41 0.46 -18.64
N THR A 2 23.19 0.15 -19.66
CA THR A 2 23.59 -1.22 -19.98
C THR A 2 24.77 -1.65 -19.11
N ALA A 3 24.94 -2.95 -18.88
CA ALA A 3 26.04 -3.51 -18.08
C ALA A 3 27.43 -3.07 -18.61
N ALA A 4 27.58 -2.86 -19.92
CA ALA A 4 28.78 -2.34 -20.54
C ALA A 4 29.13 -0.89 -20.10
N HIS A 5 28.12 -0.06 -19.83
CA HIS A 5 28.35 1.30 -19.35
C HIS A 5 28.83 1.33 -17.89
N LEU A 6 28.34 0.40 -17.06
CA LEU A 6 28.80 0.27 -15.67
C LEU A 6 30.23 -0.26 -15.57
N ALA A 7 30.61 -1.20 -16.43
CA ALA A 7 31.99 -1.71 -16.52
C ALA A 7 32.99 -0.61 -16.92
N GLY A 8 32.65 0.22 -17.88
CA GLY A 8 33.51 1.35 -18.30
C GLY A 8 33.71 2.40 -17.20
N VAL A 9 32.68 2.68 -16.40
CA VAL A 9 32.77 3.62 -15.25
C VAL A 9 33.66 3.06 -14.14
N LEU A 10 33.53 1.77 -13.82
CA LEU A 10 34.37 1.11 -12.81
C LEU A 10 35.85 1.03 -13.22
N GLU A 11 36.11 0.81 -14.50
CA GLU A 11 37.50 0.80 -15.04
C GLU A 11 38.16 2.19 -15.04
N ALA A 12 37.40 3.23 -15.35
CA ALA A 12 37.87 4.62 -15.26
C ALA A 12 38.18 5.03 -13.80
N ILE A 13 37.38 4.61 -12.83
CA ILE A 13 37.63 4.85 -11.40
C ILE A 13 38.90 4.09 -10.94
N ALA A 14 39.06 2.83 -11.37
CA ALA A 14 40.25 2.06 -11.04
C ALA A 14 41.56 2.62 -11.63
N GLN A 15 41.50 3.22 -12.84
CA GLN A 15 42.63 3.92 -13.42
C GLN A 15 42.93 5.23 -12.68
N ALA A 16 41.93 6.00 -12.31
CA ALA A 16 42.13 7.23 -11.54
C ALA A 16 42.75 6.98 -10.16
N LEU A 17 42.41 5.89 -9.49
CA LEU A 17 43.00 5.50 -8.22
C LEU A 17 44.46 5.02 -8.34
N ARG A 18 44.89 4.46 -9.48
CA ARG A 18 46.27 4.05 -9.73
C ARG A 18 47.19 5.21 -10.14
N ALA A 19 46.62 6.35 -10.52
CA ALA A 19 47.35 7.53 -10.96
C ALA A 19 47.66 8.51 -9.82
N LEU A 20 47.29 8.25 -8.60
CA LEU A 20 47.66 9.06 -7.45
C LEU A 20 49.14 8.79 -7.08
N PRO A 21 50.01 9.82 -7.04
CA PRO A 21 51.40 9.63 -6.69
C PRO A 21 51.53 9.20 -5.23
N SER A 22 52.29 8.13 -5.01
CA SER A 22 52.71 7.66 -3.68
C SER A 22 53.58 8.74 -3.06
N GLY A 23 53.01 9.57 -2.21
CA GLY A 23 53.74 10.61 -1.50
C GLY A 23 54.68 10.01 -0.46
N ASP A 24 55.96 10.32 -0.64
CA ASP A 24 57.08 10.08 0.25
C ASP A 24 56.73 10.39 1.73
N GLN A 25 56.98 9.47 2.60
CA GLN A 25 57.09 9.71 4.05
C GLN A 25 58.42 10.46 4.32
N ALA A 26 58.42 11.78 4.09
CA ALA A 26 59.50 12.61 4.61
C ALA A 26 59.26 12.90 6.10
N ALA A 27 60.17 12.40 6.95
CA ALA A 27 60.20 12.66 8.35
C ALA A 27 60.26 14.18 8.63
N PHE A 28 59.21 14.74 9.20
CA PHE A 28 59.20 16.13 9.66
C PHE A 28 59.91 16.23 11.02
N VAL A 29 61.18 16.61 11.02
CA VAL A 29 61.90 16.94 12.25
C VAL A 29 61.46 18.32 12.71
N MET A 30 60.77 18.40 13.81
CA MET A 30 60.40 19.65 14.46
C MET A 30 61.64 20.30 15.11
N PRO A 31 61.93 21.60 14.87
CA PRO A 31 63.00 22.30 15.60
C PRO A 31 62.59 22.50 17.07
N ALA A 32 63.51 22.28 17.99
CA ALA A 32 63.34 22.48 19.41
C ALA A 32 62.98 23.92 19.73
N MET A 33 61.76 24.14 20.22
CA MET A 33 61.35 25.44 20.74
C MET A 33 61.88 25.66 22.17
N SER A 34 62.58 26.81 22.35
CA SER A 34 62.97 27.29 23.69
C SER A 34 61.78 27.52 24.58
N PRO A 35 61.89 27.30 25.91
CA PRO A 35 60.76 27.47 26.81
C PRO A 35 60.31 28.94 26.87
N VAL A 36 59.04 29.18 26.52
CA VAL A 36 58.37 30.46 26.70
C VAL A 36 58.04 30.62 28.21
N PRO A 37 58.30 31.78 28.87
CA PRO A 37 57.96 31.96 30.25
C PRO A 37 56.45 31.90 30.49
N ALA A 38 56.03 31.24 31.56
CA ALA A 38 54.63 31.02 31.90
C ALA A 38 53.88 32.36 32.04
N PRO A 39 52.71 32.48 31.43
CA PRO A 39 51.84 33.67 31.60
C PRO A 39 51.37 33.74 33.07
N PRO A 40 51.09 34.95 33.58
CA PRO A 40 50.55 35.15 34.91
C PRO A 40 49.21 34.39 35.09
N PRO A 41 48.88 33.98 36.32
CA PRO A 41 47.65 33.24 36.55
C PRO A 41 46.43 34.11 36.13
N ALA A 42 45.56 33.49 35.34
CA ALA A 42 44.29 34.10 34.91
C ALA A 42 43.43 34.42 36.14
N PRO A 43 42.69 35.52 36.11
CA PRO A 43 41.71 35.80 37.15
C PRO A 43 40.69 34.66 37.26
N PRO A 44 40.17 34.38 38.47
CA PRO A 44 39.20 33.30 38.64
C PRO A 44 38.01 33.51 37.71
N PRO A 45 37.50 32.44 37.11
CA PRO A 45 36.33 32.54 36.25
C PRO A 45 35.18 33.18 37.02
N PRO A 46 34.35 34.02 36.36
CA PRO A 46 33.17 34.54 36.99
C PRO A 46 32.32 33.35 37.48
N VAL A 47 31.84 33.45 38.70
CA VAL A 47 30.89 32.49 39.28
C VAL A 47 29.77 32.32 38.27
N PRO A 48 29.43 31.09 37.85
CA PRO A 48 28.37 30.93 36.91
C PRO A 48 27.11 31.53 37.50
N ASP A 49 26.60 32.54 36.82
CA ASP A 49 25.25 33.04 37.07
C ASP A 49 24.31 31.86 37.21
N GLN A 50 23.43 31.94 38.18
CA GLN A 50 22.38 30.96 38.43
C GLN A 50 21.81 30.50 37.09
N PRO A 51 21.53 29.21 36.93
CA PRO A 51 20.94 28.75 35.68
C PRO A 51 19.72 29.65 35.40
N ALA A 52 19.78 30.32 34.25
CA ALA A 52 18.66 31.07 33.76
C ALA A 52 17.43 30.17 33.94
N GLN A 53 16.49 30.66 34.75
CA GLN A 53 15.21 29.98 34.93
C GLN A 53 14.73 29.70 33.53
N ALA A 54 14.64 28.39 33.20
CA ALA A 54 14.08 27.97 31.93
C ALA A 54 12.74 28.70 31.84
N GLU A 55 12.65 29.59 30.90
CA GLU A 55 11.43 30.33 30.60
C GLU A 55 10.34 29.25 30.49
N GLU A 56 9.43 29.27 31.46
CA GLU A 56 8.36 28.30 31.56
C GLU A 56 7.54 28.46 30.31
N ALA A 57 7.87 27.61 29.31
CA ALA A 57 7.22 27.63 27.99
C ALA A 57 5.73 27.63 28.25
N ALA A 58 5.03 28.62 27.73
CA ALA A 58 3.58 28.76 27.86
C ALA A 58 2.90 27.40 27.76
N PRO A 59 1.91 27.07 28.59
CA PRO A 59 1.35 25.74 28.68
C PRO A 59 0.90 25.30 27.31
N CYS A 60 1.70 24.43 26.71
CA CYS A 60 1.39 23.81 25.43
C CYS A 60 0.05 23.09 25.56
N GLY A 61 -0.87 23.37 24.64
CA GLY A 61 -2.17 22.72 24.60
C GLY A 61 -2.08 21.20 24.61
N THR A 62 -3.15 20.55 25.00
CA THR A 62 -3.24 19.10 24.97
C THR A 62 -3.29 18.59 23.52
N VAL A 63 -3.03 17.30 23.33
CA VAL A 63 -3.24 16.64 22.03
C VAL A 63 -4.67 16.87 21.54
N ALA A 64 -5.68 16.80 22.42
CA ALA A 64 -7.07 17.06 22.03
C ALA A 64 -7.30 18.49 21.53
N ASP A 65 -6.65 19.48 22.14
CA ASP A 65 -6.76 20.87 21.69
C ASP A 65 -6.12 21.06 20.31
N TRP A 66 -4.92 20.51 20.11
CA TRP A 66 -4.26 20.55 18.81
C TRP A 66 -5.07 19.82 17.73
N LEU A 67 -5.71 18.70 18.07
CA LEU A 67 -6.54 17.96 17.11
C LEU A 67 -7.75 18.76 16.61
N LYS A 68 -8.23 19.77 17.33
CA LYS A 68 -9.28 20.68 16.81
C LYS A 68 -8.76 21.46 15.61
N THR A 69 -7.60 22.11 15.74
CA THR A 69 -6.93 22.84 14.66
C THR A 69 -6.52 21.90 13.52
N TYR A 70 -5.94 20.75 13.85
CA TYR A 70 -5.53 19.77 12.85
C TYR A 70 -6.69 19.27 11.98
N ARG A 71 -7.89 19.11 12.53
CA ARG A 71 -9.08 18.73 11.76
C ARG A 71 -9.45 19.77 10.71
N THR A 72 -9.28 21.07 10.98
CA THR A 72 -9.51 22.12 9.98
C THR A 72 -8.46 22.04 8.88
N ILE A 73 -7.18 21.88 9.24
CA ILE A 73 -6.08 21.74 8.27
C ILE A 73 -6.33 20.56 7.31
N ILE A 74 -6.73 19.39 7.82
CA ILE A 74 -6.97 18.24 6.95
C ILE A 74 -8.26 18.35 6.14
N ALA A 75 -9.26 19.11 6.59
CA ALA A 75 -10.49 19.35 5.83
C ALA A 75 -10.19 20.10 4.53
N ASP A 76 -9.28 21.05 4.56
CA ASP A 76 -8.89 21.87 3.40
C ASP A 76 -8.04 21.12 2.37
N ARG A 77 -7.55 19.91 2.72
CA ARG A 77 -6.71 19.10 1.81
C ARG A 77 -7.46 18.36 0.71
N GLY A 78 -8.80 18.44 0.68
CA GLY A 78 -9.63 17.86 -0.39
C GLY A 78 -9.51 16.32 -0.50
N TYR A 79 -9.44 15.60 0.61
CA TYR A 79 -9.40 14.14 0.63
C TYR A 79 -10.74 13.54 0.20
N ASP A 80 -10.69 12.35 -0.45
CA ASP A 80 -11.88 11.56 -0.72
C ASP A 80 -12.56 11.06 0.59
N GLN A 81 -13.86 10.78 0.51
CA GLN A 81 -14.67 10.38 1.66
C GLN A 81 -14.11 9.17 2.43
N GLN A 82 -13.53 8.18 1.72
CA GLN A 82 -12.96 6.99 2.37
C GLN A 82 -11.67 7.34 3.13
N THR A 83 -10.84 8.23 2.57
CA THR A 83 -9.65 8.75 3.26
C THR A 83 -10.06 9.53 4.50
N VAL A 84 -11.03 10.44 4.40
CA VAL A 84 -11.58 11.17 5.55
C VAL A 84 -12.07 10.20 6.63
N LYS A 85 -12.89 9.21 6.28
CA LYS A 85 -13.38 8.18 7.21
C LYS A 85 -12.25 7.41 7.91
N ASN A 86 -11.21 7.04 7.17
CA ASN A 86 -10.06 6.32 7.72
C ASN A 86 -9.27 7.22 8.69
N ARG A 87 -9.01 8.47 8.30
CA ARG A 87 -8.33 9.46 9.16
C ARG A 87 -9.13 9.75 10.42
N THR A 88 -10.43 10.02 10.31
CA THR A 88 -11.32 10.23 11.46
C THR A 88 -11.28 9.07 12.45
N THR A 89 -11.21 7.82 11.95
CA THR A 89 -11.08 6.63 12.81
C THR A 89 -9.75 6.62 13.55
N SER A 90 -8.64 6.99 12.89
CA SER A 90 -7.32 7.08 13.52
C SER A 90 -7.27 8.24 14.53
N LEU A 91 -7.81 9.41 14.18
CA LEU A 91 -7.88 10.57 15.07
C LEU A 91 -8.65 10.29 16.35
N ARG A 92 -9.84 9.67 16.22
CA ARG A 92 -10.63 9.28 17.41
C ARG A 92 -9.83 8.35 18.32
N TYR A 93 -9.10 7.41 17.75
CA TYR A 93 -8.28 6.50 18.53
C TYR A 93 -7.14 7.21 19.24
N ILE A 94 -6.42 8.13 18.57
CA ILE A 94 -5.36 8.95 19.15
C ILE A 94 -5.92 9.84 20.27
N GLU A 95 -7.04 10.50 20.02
CA GLU A 95 -7.71 11.38 20.98
C GLU A 95 -8.14 10.62 22.25
N THR A 96 -8.70 9.42 22.10
CA THR A 96 -9.11 8.57 23.24
C THR A 96 -7.94 8.20 24.15
N HIS A 97 -6.74 7.98 23.58
CA HIS A 97 -5.61 7.43 24.35
C HIS A 97 -4.58 8.49 24.76
N LEU A 98 -4.44 9.56 23.97
CA LEU A 98 -3.43 10.59 24.17
C LEU A 98 -4.04 11.98 24.34
N GLY A 99 -5.33 12.16 24.15
CA GLY A 99 -6.00 13.46 24.07
C GLY A 99 -5.76 14.38 25.27
N ALA A 100 -5.76 13.83 26.47
CA ALA A 100 -5.55 14.60 27.71
C ALA A 100 -4.06 14.95 27.97
N ARG A 101 -3.13 14.40 27.18
CA ARG A 101 -1.69 14.62 27.37
C ARG A 101 -1.24 15.93 26.71
N PRO A 102 -0.31 16.69 27.32
CA PRO A 102 0.31 17.83 26.64
C PRO A 102 1.03 17.36 25.37
N LEU A 103 0.82 18.07 24.25
CA LEU A 103 1.35 17.69 22.95
C LEU A 103 2.88 17.52 22.95
N ARG A 104 3.60 18.46 23.59
CA ARG A 104 5.08 18.44 23.68
C ARG A 104 5.63 17.39 24.65
N ALA A 105 4.80 16.86 25.56
CA ALA A 105 5.23 15.89 26.57
C ALA A 105 5.17 14.43 26.12
N ILE A 106 4.59 14.14 24.94
CA ILE A 106 4.49 12.79 24.40
C ILE A 106 5.88 12.29 24.01
N LYS A 107 6.20 11.06 24.47
CA LYS A 107 7.51 10.44 24.21
C LYS A 107 7.38 9.26 23.22
N PRO A 108 8.45 8.92 22.48
CA PRO A 108 8.42 7.82 21.50
C PRO A 108 7.96 6.48 22.07
N HIS A 109 8.33 6.14 23.30
CA HIS A 109 7.95 4.87 23.93
C HIS A 109 6.45 4.79 24.26
N GLU A 110 5.78 5.91 24.51
CA GLU A 110 4.33 5.98 24.73
C GLU A 110 3.59 5.69 23.42
N ILE A 111 4.06 6.27 22.31
CA ILE A 111 3.54 5.94 20.97
C ILE A 111 3.77 4.46 20.66
N ALA A 112 4.97 3.94 20.92
CA ALA A 112 5.27 2.53 20.69
C ALA A 112 4.34 1.61 21.52
N SER A 113 4.06 1.97 22.77
CA SER A 113 3.13 1.25 23.65
C SER A 113 1.69 1.31 23.12
N LEU A 114 1.24 2.49 22.68
CA LEU A 114 -0.07 2.67 22.04
C LEU A 114 -0.21 1.78 20.79
N LEU A 115 0.82 1.71 19.95
CA LEU A 115 0.76 0.90 18.72
C LEU A 115 0.67 -0.60 19.00
N LYS A 116 1.21 -1.09 20.12
CA LYS A 116 1.12 -2.50 20.52
C LYS A 116 -0.32 -2.92 20.85
N THR A 117 -1.19 -2.01 21.24
CA THR A 117 -2.61 -2.28 21.50
C THR A 117 -3.44 -2.36 20.21
N CYS A 118 -2.85 -2.05 19.07
CA CYS A 118 -3.50 -2.08 17.76
C CYS A 118 -3.20 -3.38 17.01
N THR A 119 -4.12 -3.77 16.10
CA THR A 119 -3.72 -4.70 15.05
C THR A 119 -2.63 -4.05 14.18
N PRO A 120 -1.70 -4.81 13.59
CA PRO A 120 -0.57 -4.26 12.82
C PRO A 120 -0.99 -3.27 11.73
N HIS A 121 -2.07 -3.55 10.99
CA HIS A 121 -2.61 -2.64 9.98
C HIS A 121 -3.17 -1.33 10.57
N LYS A 122 -3.82 -1.41 11.74
CA LYS A 122 -4.29 -0.23 12.44
C LYS A 122 -3.11 0.58 12.98
N ALA A 123 -2.10 -0.10 13.56
CA ALA A 123 -0.89 0.53 14.07
C ALA A 123 -0.16 1.35 12.98
N GLY A 124 -0.01 0.80 11.77
CA GLY A 124 0.59 1.53 10.64
C GLY A 124 -0.18 2.79 10.27
N ARG A 125 -1.52 2.75 10.27
CA ARG A 125 -2.36 3.92 9.99
C ARG A 125 -2.29 4.95 11.12
N VAL A 126 -2.38 4.53 12.37
CA VAL A 126 -2.28 5.41 13.55
C VAL A 126 -0.92 6.09 13.59
N LEU A 127 0.17 5.37 13.32
CA LEU A 127 1.51 5.95 13.25
C LEU A 127 1.64 6.95 12.11
N GLY A 128 1.11 6.65 10.93
CA GLY A 128 1.08 7.58 9.80
C GLY A 128 0.33 8.87 10.14
N GLU A 129 -0.79 8.75 10.85
CA GLU A 129 -1.57 9.89 11.32
C GLU A 129 -0.83 10.72 12.38
N LEU A 130 -0.18 10.05 13.36
CA LEU A 130 0.64 10.73 14.36
C LEU A 130 1.81 11.51 13.73
N ARG A 131 2.46 10.94 12.73
CA ARG A 131 3.53 11.64 12.00
C ARG A 131 3.02 12.90 11.31
N ASP A 132 1.85 12.83 10.67
CA ASP A 132 1.24 13.98 10.00
C ASP A 132 0.79 15.05 11.02
N ILE A 133 0.18 14.63 12.15
CA ILE A 133 -0.20 15.51 13.28
C ILE A 133 1.00 16.31 13.78
N TYR A 134 2.13 15.65 14.02
CA TYR A 134 3.33 16.32 14.50
C TYR A 134 4.05 17.14 13.44
N THR A 135 3.99 16.74 12.18
CA THR A 135 4.48 17.57 11.07
C THR A 135 3.73 18.90 11.02
N GLU A 136 2.41 18.86 11.11
CA GLU A 136 1.61 20.09 11.14
C GLU A 136 1.80 20.87 12.43
N ALA A 137 1.97 20.21 13.57
CA ALA A 137 2.25 20.89 14.85
C ALA A 137 3.59 21.65 14.81
N ILE A 138 4.62 21.06 14.19
CA ILE A 138 5.92 21.71 14.01
C ILE A 138 5.79 22.91 13.06
N ASN A 139 5.07 22.75 11.95
CA ASN A 139 4.83 23.82 10.97
C ASN A 139 4.08 25.02 11.58
N ASN A 140 3.29 24.78 12.62
CA ASN A 140 2.51 25.82 13.32
C ASN A 140 3.16 26.29 14.66
N GLY A 141 4.38 25.84 14.99
CA GLY A 141 5.09 26.22 16.21
C GLY A 141 4.58 25.57 17.51
N GLU A 142 3.65 24.63 17.41
CA GLU A 142 3.05 23.92 18.55
C GLU A 142 3.94 22.79 19.09
N ALA A 143 4.89 22.31 18.29
CA ALA A 143 5.88 21.33 18.69
C ALA A 143 7.23 21.62 18.02
N GLU A 144 8.33 21.24 18.66
CA GLU A 144 9.69 21.40 18.12
C GLU A 144 10.14 20.12 17.39
N THR A 145 9.72 18.97 17.87
CA THR A 145 10.13 17.67 17.34
C THR A 145 8.95 16.70 17.26
N SER A 146 9.08 15.69 16.42
CA SER A 146 8.08 14.62 16.29
C SER A 146 8.49 13.37 17.06
N PRO A 147 7.82 13.02 18.17
CA PRO A 147 8.07 11.75 18.87
C PRO A 147 7.70 10.52 18.04
N ALA A 148 6.92 10.70 16.96
CA ALA A 148 6.52 9.62 16.05
C ALA A 148 7.53 9.33 14.93
N ALA A 149 8.55 10.18 14.73
CA ALA A 149 9.44 10.13 13.57
C ALA A 149 10.15 8.77 13.44
N HIS A 150 10.76 8.30 14.52
CA HIS A 150 11.58 7.08 14.52
C HIS A 150 10.87 5.83 15.06
N VAL A 151 9.60 5.95 15.49
CA VAL A 151 8.82 4.80 15.94
C VAL A 151 8.51 3.88 14.77
N LYS A 152 8.68 2.58 14.95
CA LYS A 152 8.34 1.56 13.95
C LYS A 152 7.02 0.89 14.33
N PRO A 153 6.09 0.67 13.37
CA PRO A 153 4.88 -0.06 13.65
C PRO A 153 5.20 -1.55 13.89
N PRO A 154 4.37 -2.29 14.63
CA PRO A 154 4.45 -3.74 14.70
C PRO A 154 4.41 -4.34 13.28
N ARG A 155 5.19 -5.39 13.04
CA ARG A 155 5.13 -6.10 11.75
C ARG A 155 3.73 -6.68 11.55
N ALA A 156 3.14 -6.39 10.40
CA ALA A 156 1.94 -7.10 9.98
C ALA A 156 2.29 -8.58 9.76
N PRO A 157 1.43 -9.53 10.18
CA PRO A 157 1.58 -10.90 9.74
C PRO A 157 1.60 -10.94 8.22
N GLY A 158 2.22 -11.99 7.68
CA GLY A 158 2.46 -12.15 6.25
C GLY A 158 1.23 -11.84 5.39
N LEU A 159 1.47 -11.58 4.12
CA LEU A 159 0.43 -11.29 3.15
C LEU A 159 -0.58 -12.45 3.10
N ARG A 160 -1.86 -12.14 2.92
CA ARG A 160 -2.92 -13.14 2.72
C ARG A 160 -2.52 -14.14 1.66
N LYS A 161 -2.92 -15.41 1.83
CA LYS A 161 -2.73 -16.47 0.82
C LYS A 161 -3.28 -16.03 -0.54
N ARG A 162 -2.64 -16.49 -1.60
CA ARG A 162 -3.14 -16.34 -2.96
C ARG A 162 -4.40 -17.18 -3.16
N LEU A 163 -5.30 -16.68 -4.00
CA LEU A 163 -6.42 -17.46 -4.48
C LEU A 163 -5.91 -18.40 -5.59
N THR A 164 -6.18 -19.71 -5.46
CA THR A 164 -5.92 -20.69 -6.51
C THR A 164 -7.09 -20.78 -7.49
N LEU A 165 -6.84 -21.31 -8.67
CA LEU A 165 -7.88 -21.53 -9.68
C LEU A 165 -8.91 -22.55 -9.20
N GLU A 166 -8.46 -23.63 -8.58
CA GLU A 166 -9.32 -24.71 -8.03
C GLU A 166 -10.26 -24.17 -6.97
N THR A 167 -9.74 -23.36 -6.03
CA THR A 167 -10.56 -22.72 -5.00
C THR A 167 -11.60 -21.78 -5.62
N TRP A 168 -11.20 -21.01 -6.64
CA TRP A 168 -12.10 -20.11 -7.36
C TRP A 168 -13.18 -20.88 -8.11
N GLN A 169 -12.82 -21.99 -8.77
CA GLN A 169 -13.79 -22.88 -9.46
C GLN A 169 -14.79 -23.49 -8.49
N ALA A 170 -14.34 -23.95 -7.33
CA ALA A 170 -15.22 -24.46 -6.28
C ALA A 170 -16.22 -23.39 -5.78
N MET A 171 -15.74 -22.13 -5.64
CA MET A 171 -16.62 -21.01 -5.31
C MET A 171 -17.63 -20.72 -6.42
N LEU A 172 -17.22 -20.82 -7.68
CA LEU A 172 -18.11 -20.61 -8.82
C LEU A 172 -19.22 -21.66 -8.84
N GLU A 173 -18.89 -22.93 -8.69
CA GLU A 173 -19.89 -24.01 -8.63
C GLU A 173 -20.86 -23.83 -7.45
N LEU A 174 -20.35 -23.51 -6.26
CA LEU A 174 -21.18 -23.20 -5.10
C LEU A 174 -22.14 -22.03 -5.39
N SER A 175 -21.66 -21.00 -6.08
CA SER A 175 -22.47 -19.81 -6.38
C SER A 175 -23.58 -20.06 -7.40
N LYS A 176 -23.39 -21.02 -8.34
CA LYS A 176 -24.40 -21.42 -9.32
C LYS A 176 -25.60 -22.11 -8.67
N ALA A 177 -25.36 -22.88 -7.61
CA ALA A 177 -26.40 -23.55 -6.83
C ALA A 177 -27.14 -22.58 -5.88
N GLY A 178 -26.56 -21.42 -5.62
CA GLY A 178 -27.10 -20.45 -4.67
C GLY A 178 -28.26 -19.58 -5.21
N PRO A 179 -29.05 -18.94 -4.31
CA PRO A 179 -30.20 -18.13 -4.71
C PRO A 179 -29.80 -16.81 -5.38
N GLN A 180 -28.55 -16.40 -5.25
CA GLN A 180 -28.04 -15.10 -5.72
C GLN A 180 -27.18 -15.29 -6.98
N ARG A 181 -27.81 -15.46 -8.13
CA ARG A 181 -27.14 -15.66 -9.42
C ARG A 181 -26.11 -14.60 -9.81
N TRP A 182 -26.25 -13.39 -9.28
CA TRP A 182 -25.29 -12.32 -9.52
C TRP A 182 -23.90 -12.59 -8.91
N VAL A 183 -23.79 -13.53 -7.95
CA VAL A 183 -22.49 -13.91 -7.38
C VAL A 183 -21.62 -14.66 -8.37
N SER A 184 -22.20 -15.62 -9.12
CA SER A 184 -21.50 -16.31 -10.19
C SER A 184 -21.07 -15.34 -11.30
N ALA A 185 -21.95 -14.42 -11.70
CA ALA A 185 -21.60 -13.36 -12.64
C ALA A 185 -20.47 -12.46 -12.14
N MET A 186 -20.49 -12.09 -10.86
CA MET A 186 -19.40 -11.32 -10.22
C MET A 186 -18.06 -12.07 -10.29
N LEU A 187 -18.04 -13.35 -9.97
CA LEU A 187 -16.81 -14.16 -10.00
C LEU A 187 -16.26 -14.25 -11.43
N LEU A 188 -17.11 -14.53 -12.39
CA LEU A 188 -16.74 -14.63 -13.81
C LEU A 188 -16.26 -13.26 -14.34
N LEU A 189 -17.01 -12.19 -14.12
CA LEU A 189 -16.66 -10.84 -14.57
C LEU A 189 -15.35 -10.36 -13.93
N ALA A 190 -15.15 -10.65 -12.64
CA ALA A 190 -13.93 -10.29 -11.93
C ALA A 190 -12.70 -11.03 -12.50
N LEU A 191 -12.85 -12.33 -12.83
CA LEU A 191 -11.75 -13.12 -13.40
C LEU A 191 -11.47 -12.69 -14.84
N ALA A 192 -12.50 -12.56 -15.67
CA ALA A 192 -12.34 -12.19 -17.08
C ALA A 192 -11.74 -10.79 -17.28
N THR A 193 -12.13 -9.82 -16.45
CA THR A 193 -11.66 -8.44 -16.60
C THR A 193 -10.46 -8.09 -15.74
N GLY A 194 -10.20 -8.82 -14.65
CA GLY A 194 -9.16 -8.49 -13.67
C GLY A 194 -9.40 -7.15 -12.94
N GLN A 195 -10.61 -6.58 -12.98
CA GLN A 195 -10.85 -5.25 -12.45
C GLN A 195 -11.02 -5.20 -10.92
N ARG A 196 -10.83 -4.01 -10.34
CA ARG A 196 -11.02 -3.79 -8.91
C ARG A 196 -12.51 -3.85 -8.56
N ARG A 197 -12.84 -4.24 -7.33
CA ARG A 197 -14.24 -4.31 -6.87
C ARG A 197 -15.03 -3.01 -7.08
N ALA A 198 -14.35 -1.85 -6.99
CA ALA A 198 -15.00 -0.55 -7.20
C ALA A 198 -15.37 -0.33 -8.66
N ASP A 199 -14.54 -0.84 -9.58
CA ASP A 199 -14.80 -0.78 -11.01
C ASP A 199 -15.89 -1.78 -11.38
N LEU A 200 -15.82 -3.03 -10.86
CA LEU A 200 -16.86 -4.06 -11.06
C LEU A 200 -18.26 -3.58 -10.66
N ALA A 201 -18.38 -2.91 -9.50
CA ALA A 201 -19.66 -2.41 -9.01
C ALA A 201 -20.29 -1.33 -9.90
N LYS A 202 -19.52 -0.71 -10.78
CA LYS A 202 -19.94 0.43 -11.60
C LYS A 202 -20.09 0.11 -13.07
N MET A 203 -19.68 -1.06 -13.53
CA MET A 203 -19.80 -1.47 -14.92
C MET A 203 -21.26 -1.48 -15.36
N LYS A 204 -21.52 -0.85 -16.50
CA LYS A 204 -22.85 -0.70 -17.10
C LYS A 204 -22.90 -1.36 -18.48
N PHE A 205 -24.12 -1.67 -18.92
CA PHE A 205 -24.31 -2.11 -20.30
C PHE A 205 -24.01 -1.01 -21.34
N SER A 206 -24.16 0.26 -20.94
CA SER A 206 -23.79 1.42 -21.77
C SER A 206 -22.27 1.59 -21.95
N ASP A 207 -21.45 0.93 -21.12
CA ASP A 207 -20.00 0.95 -21.27
C ASP A 207 -19.51 0.01 -22.39
N ILE A 208 -20.43 -0.76 -23.00
CA ILE A 208 -20.14 -1.62 -24.13
C ILE A 208 -20.27 -0.82 -25.42
N VAL A 209 -19.14 -0.52 -26.04
CA VAL A 209 -19.05 0.30 -27.25
C VAL A 209 -18.08 -0.35 -28.23
N ASP A 210 -18.48 -0.45 -29.49
CA ASP A 210 -17.67 -0.98 -30.60
C ASP A 210 -17.02 -2.35 -30.28
N GLY A 211 -17.80 -3.28 -29.72
CA GLY A 211 -17.30 -4.62 -29.37
C GLY A 211 -16.33 -4.67 -28.18
N HIS A 212 -16.24 -3.61 -27.40
CA HIS A 212 -15.36 -3.53 -26.21
C HIS A 212 -16.14 -3.10 -24.98
N LEU A 213 -15.79 -3.65 -23.84
CA LEU A 213 -16.17 -3.11 -22.53
C LEU A 213 -15.16 -2.03 -22.13
N ARG A 214 -15.62 -0.77 -22.08
CA ARG A 214 -14.81 0.39 -21.72
C ARG A 214 -14.89 0.64 -20.22
N ILE A 215 -13.75 0.70 -19.55
CA ILE A 215 -13.66 0.85 -18.10
C ILE A 215 -12.78 2.05 -17.77
N GLU A 216 -13.35 3.03 -17.09
CA GLU A 216 -12.59 4.12 -16.51
C GLU A 216 -12.31 3.81 -15.03
N GLN A 217 -11.10 3.35 -14.75
CA GLN A 217 -10.71 2.98 -13.39
C GLN A 217 -10.67 4.20 -12.49
N GLN A 218 -11.30 4.10 -11.32
CA GLN A 218 -11.31 5.19 -10.37
C GLN A 218 -9.93 5.39 -9.73
N LYS A 219 -9.44 6.62 -9.77
CA LYS A 219 -8.28 7.08 -8.99
C LYS A 219 -8.72 8.04 -7.89
N LYS A 220 -7.89 8.09 -6.84
CA LYS A 220 -8.05 9.00 -5.69
C LYS A 220 -8.06 10.46 -6.14
N ALA A 221 -8.77 11.31 -5.41
CA ALA A 221 -9.18 12.68 -5.70
C ALA A 221 -8.12 13.65 -6.30
N ARG A 222 -6.83 13.37 -6.15
CA ARG A 222 -5.76 14.25 -6.67
C ARG A 222 -5.34 14.00 -8.12
N LYS A 223 -5.90 12.98 -8.81
CA LYS A 223 -5.67 12.74 -10.24
C LYS A 223 -7.00 12.34 -10.87
N PRO A 224 -7.66 13.26 -11.59
CA PRO A 224 -9.04 13.08 -12.04
C PRO A 224 -9.24 11.95 -13.03
N ILE A 225 -8.21 11.47 -13.73
CA ILE A 225 -8.36 10.44 -14.75
C ILE A 225 -7.58 9.20 -14.34
N GLY A 226 -8.30 8.09 -14.09
CA GLY A 226 -7.76 6.75 -13.93
C GLY A 226 -7.24 6.17 -15.26
N ALA A 227 -6.72 4.95 -15.25
CA ALA A 227 -6.46 4.24 -16.49
C ALA A 227 -7.79 3.98 -17.19
N ARG A 228 -7.84 4.22 -18.51
CA ARG A 228 -8.94 3.84 -19.39
C ARG A 228 -8.54 2.55 -20.09
N VAL A 229 -9.35 1.52 -19.92
CA VAL A 229 -9.11 0.20 -20.49
C VAL A 229 -10.31 -0.16 -21.35
N ALA A 230 -10.06 -0.56 -22.58
CA ALA A 230 -11.07 -1.14 -23.48
C ALA A 230 -10.76 -2.63 -23.65
N ILE A 231 -11.64 -3.49 -23.17
CA ILE A 231 -11.47 -4.94 -23.19
C ILE A 231 -12.36 -5.51 -24.28
N PRO A 232 -11.81 -6.20 -25.30
CA PRO A 232 -12.61 -6.76 -26.36
C PRO A 232 -13.57 -7.84 -25.82
N LEU A 233 -14.80 -7.86 -26.28
CA LEU A 233 -15.80 -8.86 -25.88
C LEU A 233 -15.40 -10.28 -26.31
N THR A 234 -14.55 -10.40 -27.31
CA THR A 234 -13.97 -11.65 -27.79
C THR A 234 -12.85 -12.20 -26.90
N LEU A 235 -12.39 -11.42 -25.90
CA LEU A 235 -11.37 -11.90 -24.96
C LEU A 235 -11.88 -13.15 -24.27
N ARG A 236 -11.17 -14.27 -24.49
CA ARG A 236 -11.50 -15.57 -23.93
C ARG A 236 -10.59 -15.87 -22.75
N LEU A 237 -11.17 -16.43 -21.72
CA LEU A 237 -10.47 -16.98 -20.57
C LEU A 237 -10.63 -18.51 -20.63
N ALA A 238 -9.56 -19.23 -20.98
CA ALA A 238 -9.58 -20.69 -21.18
C ALA A 238 -10.04 -21.44 -19.93
N ALA A 239 -9.68 -20.92 -18.73
CA ALA A 239 -10.10 -21.47 -17.45
C ALA A 239 -11.63 -21.61 -17.28
N THR A 240 -12.43 -20.86 -18.03
CA THR A 240 -13.91 -20.93 -17.98
C THR A 240 -14.52 -21.39 -19.30
N GLY A 241 -13.75 -21.40 -20.39
CA GLY A 241 -14.23 -21.63 -21.74
C GLY A 241 -15.11 -20.50 -22.31
N MET A 242 -15.32 -19.42 -21.57
CA MET A 242 -16.20 -18.30 -21.92
C MET A 242 -15.41 -17.11 -22.45
N THR A 243 -16.01 -16.35 -23.35
CA THR A 243 -15.56 -15.01 -23.71
C THR A 243 -16.13 -13.98 -22.73
N LEU A 244 -15.56 -12.76 -22.71
CA LEU A 244 -16.14 -11.65 -21.94
C LEU A 244 -17.57 -11.35 -22.40
N GLY A 245 -17.85 -11.49 -23.69
CA GLY A 245 -19.20 -11.35 -24.25
C GLY A 245 -20.18 -12.34 -23.63
N ASP A 246 -19.80 -13.63 -23.51
CA ASP A 246 -20.64 -14.64 -22.87
C ASP A 246 -20.92 -14.31 -21.41
N VAL A 247 -19.94 -13.80 -20.68
CA VAL A 247 -20.12 -13.37 -19.28
C VAL A 247 -21.07 -12.17 -19.19
N ILE A 248 -21.02 -11.24 -20.12
CA ILE A 248 -21.92 -10.10 -20.18
C ILE A 248 -23.35 -10.53 -20.49
N GLU A 249 -23.53 -11.47 -21.42
CA GLU A 249 -24.87 -12.02 -21.71
C GLU A 249 -25.44 -12.78 -20.50
N LEU A 250 -24.58 -13.51 -19.77
CA LEU A 250 -25.00 -14.08 -18.48
C LEU A 250 -25.46 -13.00 -17.50
N CYS A 251 -24.73 -11.87 -17.40
CA CYS A 251 -25.16 -10.72 -16.58
C CYS A 251 -26.52 -10.17 -17.06
N ARG A 252 -26.78 -10.15 -18.37
CA ARG A 252 -28.04 -9.68 -18.95
C ARG A 252 -29.23 -10.50 -18.49
N GLY A 253 -29.07 -11.82 -18.38
CA GLY A 253 -30.07 -12.76 -17.89
C GLY A 253 -30.35 -12.76 -16.39
N ILE A 254 -29.64 -11.95 -15.59
CA ILE A 254 -29.77 -11.93 -14.14
C ILE A 254 -30.62 -10.75 -13.64
N GLY A 255 -31.68 -11.08 -12.89
CA GLY A 255 -32.57 -10.08 -12.27
C GLY A 255 -33.44 -9.30 -13.25
N ALA A 256 -34.11 -8.27 -12.73
CA ALA A 256 -34.88 -7.35 -13.58
C ALA A 256 -33.96 -6.51 -14.48
N PRO A 257 -34.46 -6.00 -15.62
CA PRO A 257 -33.73 -5.07 -16.46
C PRO A 257 -33.15 -3.91 -15.65
N GLY A 258 -31.95 -3.48 -15.97
CA GLY A 258 -31.27 -2.40 -15.28
C GLY A 258 -29.99 -1.99 -15.99
N GLU A 259 -29.44 -0.89 -15.58
CA GLU A 259 -28.29 -0.23 -16.22
C GLU A 259 -26.96 -1.00 -15.98
N TYR A 260 -26.81 -1.60 -14.78
CA TYR A 260 -25.54 -2.18 -14.32
C TYR A 260 -25.39 -3.66 -14.71
N LEU A 261 -24.16 -4.08 -15.02
CA LEU A 261 -23.84 -5.49 -15.26
C LEU A 261 -24.13 -6.34 -14.02
N LEU A 262 -23.67 -5.89 -12.85
CA LEU A 262 -23.96 -6.54 -11.56
C LEU A 262 -25.12 -5.83 -10.87
N ARG A 263 -26.28 -6.48 -10.83
CA ARG A 263 -27.47 -5.93 -10.25
C ARG A 263 -28.23 -6.94 -9.40
N SER A 264 -29.02 -6.43 -8.49
CA SER A 264 -29.92 -7.24 -7.64
C SER A 264 -31.09 -7.78 -8.44
N LYS A 265 -31.86 -8.69 -7.83
CA LYS A 265 -33.10 -9.22 -8.42
C LYS A 265 -34.05 -8.10 -8.86
N GLY A 266 -34.08 -6.97 -8.16
CA GLY A 266 -34.89 -5.79 -8.48
C GLY A 266 -34.22 -4.75 -9.42
N GLY A 267 -33.13 -5.11 -10.12
CA GLY A 267 -32.48 -4.22 -11.11
C GLY A 267 -31.56 -3.14 -10.52
N LYS A 268 -31.44 -3.01 -9.18
CA LYS A 268 -30.58 -2.04 -8.51
C LYS A 268 -29.11 -2.48 -8.54
N PRO A 269 -28.14 -1.54 -8.60
CA PRO A 269 -26.71 -1.87 -8.54
C PRO A 269 -26.36 -2.60 -7.24
N ILE A 270 -25.36 -3.48 -7.31
CA ILE A 270 -24.83 -4.17 -6.14
C ILE A 270 -23.75 -3.29 -5.50
N GLU A 271 -23.90 -3.02 -4.21
CA GLU A 271 -22.93 -2.27 -3.43
C GLU A 271 -21.57 -2.97 -3.31
N MET A 272 -20.47 -2.21 -3.28
CA MET A 272 -19.11 -2.75 -3.09
C MET A 272 -18.96 -3.59 -1.82
N SER A 273 -19.64 -3.21 -0.74
CA SER A 273 -19.69 -3.95 0.52
C SER A 273 -20.27 -5.34 0.32
N SER A 274 -21.35 -5.45 -0.44
CA SER A 274 -22.04 -6.70 -0.76
C SER A 274 -21.17 -7.62 -1.62
N LEU A 275 -20.44 -7.09 -2.62
CA LEU A 275 -19.48 -7.88 -3.40
C LEU A 275 -18.44 -8.56 -2.49
N SER A 276 -17.86 -7.79 -1.57
CA SER A 276 -16.87 -8.33 -0.63
C SER A 276 -17.45 -9.30 0.38
N ALA A 277 -18.66 -9.04 0.86
CA ALA A 277 -19.33 -9.90 1.83
C ALA A 277 -19.68 -11.27 1.24
N ARG A 278 -20.25 -11.28 0.03
CA ARG A 278 -20.59 -12.54 -0.66
C ARG A 278 -19.35 -13.32 -1.11
N PHE A 279 -18.32 -12.64 -1.59
CA PHE A 279 -17.05 -13.30 -1.85
C PHE A 279 -16.51 -13.99 -0.59
N ARG A 280 -16.52 -13.27 0.55
CA ARG A 280 -16.07 -13.82 1.84
C ARG A 280 -16.88 -15.03 2.26
N GLU A 281 -18.18 -14.97 2.13
CA GLU A 281 -19.08 -16.09 2.46
C GLU A 281 -18.72 -17.34 1.67
N HIS A 282 -18.58 -17.22 0.34
CA HIS A 282 -18.28 -18.34 -0.55
C HIS A 282 -16.87 -18.90 -0.32
N ILE A 283 -15.85 -18.04 -0.15
CA ILE A 283 -14.48 -18.53 0.11
C ILE A 283 -14.40 -19.28 1.44
N LEU A 284 -15.09 -18.81 2.48
CA LEU A 284 -15.11 -19.49 3.77
C LEU A 284 -15.90 -20.80 3.73
N ALA A 285 -16.96 -20.86 2.93
CA ALA A 285 -17.69 -22.11 2.69
C ALA A 285 -16.82 -23.17 1.99
N VAL A 286 -15.96 -22.75 1.07
CA VAL A 286 -15.01 -23.64 0.36
C VAL A 286 -13.82 -24.05 1.26
N LEU A 287 -13.21 -23.09 1.97
CA LEU A 287 -12.01 -23.35 2.77
C LEU A 287 -12.28 -23.92 4.18
N GLY A 288 -13.51 -23.80 4.66
CA GLY A 288 -13.92 -24.26 5.99
C GLY A 288 -13.64 -23.25 7.12
N ALA A 289 -14.12 -23.59 8.33
CA ALA A 289 -14.10 -22.72 9.49
C ALA A 289 -12.70 -22.40 10.03
N ASP A 290 -11.73 -23.28 9.85
CA ASP A 290 -10.37 -23.08 10.36
C ASP A 290 -9.62 -21.98 9.59
N ALA A 291 -9.85 -21.83 8.30
CA ALA A 291 -9.34 -20.70 7.53
C ALA A 291 -9.82 -19.35 8.07
N HIS A 292 -11.02 -19.30 8.64
CA HIS A 292 -11.55 -18.10 9.28
C HIS A 292 -10.75 -17.71 10.54
N LYS A 293 -10.40 -18.69 11.38
CA LYS A 293 -9.66 -18.44 12.63
C LYS A 293 -8.24 -17.92 12.38
N GLN A 294 -7.60 -18.39 11.33
CA GLN A 294 -6.23 -18.03 10.98
C GLN A 294 -6.13 -16.74 10.15
N PHE A 295 -7.25 -16.13 9.75
CA PHE A 295 -7.29 -14.97 8.82
C PHE A 295 -6.52 -15.18 7.50
N GLU A 296 -6.34 -16.41 7.08
CA GLU A 296 -5.54 -16.82 5.92
C GLU A 296 -6.33 -16.94 4.61
N TRP A 297 -7.56 -16.48 4.57
CA TRP A 297 -8.41 -16.54 3.38
C TRP A 297 -8.14 -15.39 2.39
N PRO A 298 -8.13 -15.66 1.08
CA PRO A 298 -8.00 -14.63 0.05
C PRO A 298 -9.16 -13.64 0.06
N SER A 299 -8.91 -12.40 -0.32
CA SER A 299 -9.97 -11.39 -0.52
C SER A 299 -10.41 -11.34 -1.98
N LEU A 300 -11.55 -10.69 -2.29
CA LEU A 300 -12.00 -10.45 -3.66
C LEU A 300 -10.91 -9.77 -4.53
N HIS A 301 -9.99 -9.01 -3.93
CA HIS A 301 -8.87 -8.42 -4.66
C HIS A 301 -7.89 -9.47 -5.22
N GLU A 302 -7.81 -10.66 -4.61
CA GLU A 302 -6.97 -11.75 -5.10
C GLU A 302 -7.50 -12.37 -6.41
N VAL A 303 -8.77 -12.19 -6.76
CA VAL A 303 -9.29 -12.58 -8.09
C VAL A 303 -8.58 -11.82 -9.20
N ARG A 304 -8.22 -10.55 -8.98
CA ARG A 304 -7.45 -9.75 -9.94
C ARG A 304 -6.03 -10.33 -10.14
N SER A 305 -5.41 -10.81 -9.06
CA SER A 305 -4.12 -11.49 -9.13
C SER A 305 -4.24 -12.85 -9.82
N LEU A 306 -5.31 -13.59 -9.53
CA LEU A 306 -5.61 -14.86 -10.22
C LEU A 306 -5.83 -14.62 -11.71
N SER A 307 -6.63 -13.64 -12.12
CA SER A 307 -6.84 -13.23 -13.51
C SER A 307 -5.51 -13.00 -14.23
N ALA A 308 -4.61 -12.20 -13.63
CA ALA A 308 -3.30 -11.92 -14.21
C ALA A 308 -2.48 -13.20 -14.43
N ARG A 309 -2.41 -14.07 -13.43
CA ARG A 309 -1.65 -15.33 -13.51
C ARG A 309 -2.25 -16.29 -14.52
N THR A 310 -3.57 -16.37 -14.59
CA THR A 310 -4.28 -17.23 -15.54
C THR A 310 -4.00 -16.79 -16.98
N TYR A 311 -4.11 -15.49 -17.29
CA TYR A 311 -3.80 -14.99 -18.63
C TYR A 311 -2.33 -15.19 -19.02
N ILE A 312 -1.39 -15.01 -18.08
CA ILE A 312 0.03 -15.33 -18.35
C ILE A 312 0.22 -16.82 -18.62
N ALA A 313 -0.41 -17.70 -17.83
CA ALA A 313 -0.34 -19.15 -18.04
C ALA A 313 -0.94 -19.58 -19.39
N GLU A 314 -1.92 -18.83 -19.90
CA GLU A 314 -2.54 -19.00 -21.22
C GLU A 314 -1.70 -18.37 -22.36
N GLY A 315 -0.51 -17.82 -22.06
CA GLY A 315 0.42 -17.27 -23.05
C GLY A 315 0.23 -15.79 -23.39
N MET A 316 -0.63 -15.07 -22.66
CA MET A 316 -0.78 -13.64 -22.88
C MET A 316 0.49 -12.88 -22.44
N ALA A 317 0.98 -11.97 -23.29
CA ALA A 317 2.18 -11.19 -22.99
C ALA A 317 2.00 -10.34 -21.71
N PRO A 318 3.02 -10.22 -20.84
CA PRO A 318 2.95 -9.43 -19.59
C PRO A 318 2.51 -7.97 -19.82
N ALA A 319 2.92 -7.35 -20.92
CA ALA A 319 2.51 -5.99 -21.28
C ALA A 319 0.99 -5.89 -21.56
N THR A 320 0.40 -6.90 -22.17
CA THR A 320 -1.04 -6.97 -22.41
C THR A 320 -1.80 -7.14 -21.10
N VAL A 321 -1.31 -8.03 -20.21
CA VAL A 321 -1.87 -8.18 -18.85
C VAL A 321 -1.74 -6.89 -18.04
N GLN A 322 -0.62 -6.18 -18.15
CA GLN A 322 -0.43 -4.87 -17.53
C GLN A 322 -1.50 -3.87 -18.01
N THR A 323 -1.76 -3.83 -19.32
CA THR A 323 -2.80 -2.98 -19.94
C THR A 323 -4.19 -3.39 -19.47
N LEU A 324 -4.52 -4.68 -19.49
CA LEU A 324 -5.79 -5.22 -18.98
C LEU A 324 -6.06 -4.78 -17.54
N LEU A 325 -5.03 -4.84 -16.70
CA LEU A 325 -5.13 -4.42 -15.31
C LEU A 325 -5.12 -2.88 -15.16
N GLY A 326 -4.75 -2.10 -16.16
CA GLY A 326 -4.58 -0.66 -16.08
C GLY A 326 -3.46 -0.25 -15.11
N HIS A 327 -2.36 -1.01 -15.09
CA HIS A 327 -1.19 -0.68 -14.29
C HIS A 327 -0.25 0.26 -15.05
N LYS A 328 0.10 1.39 -14.42
CA LYS A 328 1.00 2.37 -15.03
C LYS A 328 2.46 1.88 -15.09
N HIS A 329 2.88 1.07 -14.12
CA HIS A 329 4.24 0.58 -13.97
C HIS A 329 4.29 -0.94 -13.93
N ALA A 330 5.29 -1.54 -14.55
CA ALA A 330 5.44 -3.00 -14.66
C ALA A 330 5.62 -3.67 -13.29
N GLU A 331 6.28 -2.99 -12.34
CA GLU A 331 6.49 -3.49 -10.98
C GLU A 331 5.15 -3.78 -10.27
N MET A 332 4.12 -3.01 -10.58
CA MET A 332 2.79 -3.26 -10.03
C MET A 332 2.21 -4.59 -10.55
N THR A 333 2.47 -4.94 -11.81
CA THR A 333 2.03 -6.21 -12.39
C THR A 333 2.84 -7.36 -11.83
N ALA A 334 4.16 -7.21 -11.67
CA ALA A 334 5.04 -8.22 -11.09
C ALA A 334 4.59 -8.67 -9.68
N ILE A 335 4.07 -7.75 -8.85
CA ILE A 335 3.51 -8.09 -7.54
C ILE A 335 2.31 -9.05 -7.66
N TYR A 336 1.48 -8.92 -8.71
CA TYR A 336 0.32 -9.77 -8.94
C TYR A 336 0.70 -11.13 -9.52
N LEU A 337 1.81 -11.22 -10.24
CA LEU A 337 2.33 -12.45 -10.81
C LEU A 337 3.12 -13.30 -9.82
N ASN A 338 3.53 -12.74 -8.70
CA ASN A 338 4.26 -13.46 -7.65
C ASN A 338 3.36 -14.49 -6.96
N ASP A 339 3.79 -15.72 -6.87
CA ASP A 339 3.02 -16.87 -6.37
C ASP A 339 2.78 -16.85 -4.85
N ARG A 340 3.57 -16.13 -4.07
CA ARG A 340 3.40 -15.93 -2.62
C ARG A 340 3.02 -17.22 -1.87
N GLY A 341 3.80 -18.29 -2.06
CA GLY A 341 3.62 -19.55 -1.35
C GLY A 341 2.52 -20.46 -1.91
N LEU A 342 2.13 -20.32 -3.19
CA LEU A 342 1.38 -21.35 -3.93
C LEU A 342 2.26 -22.52 -4.34
N THR A 343 3.54 -22.25 -4.58
CA THR A 343 4.56 -23.26 -4.87
C THR A 343 5.61 -23.24 -3.76
N ASP A 344 6.12 -24.41 -3.40
CA ASP A 344 7.30 -24.51 -2.56
C ASP A 344 8.49 -23.84 -3.27
N ALA A 345 9.39 -23.25 -2.50
CA ALA A 345 10.57 -22.60 -3.06
C ALA A 345 11.40 -23.63 -3.81
N GLU A 346 11.36 -23.57 -5.14
CA GLU A 346 12.21 -24.43 -5.98
C GLU A 346 13.67 -24.02 -5.79
N TRP A 347 14.53 -25.04 -5.62
CA TRP A 347 15.97 -24.85 -5.64
C TRP A 347 16.40 -24.40 -7.04
N LYS A 348 16.89 -23.17 -7.17
CA LYS A 348 17.52 -22.73 -8.41
C LYS A 348 18.94 -23.26 -8.44
N THR A 349 19.20 -24.21 -9.32
CA THR A 349 20.55 -24.70 -9.57
C THR A 349 21.33 -23.61 -10.31
N VAL A 350 22.45 -23.20 -9.72
CA VAL A 350 23.43 -22.36 -10.42
C VAL A 350 24.27 -23.29 -11.29
N ASP A 351 24.19 -23.12 -12.60
CA ASP A 351 25.04 -23.85 -13.52
C ASP A 351 26.46 -23.25 -13.43
N ALA A 352 27.36 -23.99 -12.78
CA ALA A 352 28.74 -23.58 -12.57
C ALA A 352 29.60 -23.64 -13.85
N GLN A 353 28.99 -24.03 -14.97
CA GLN A 353 29.70 -24.17 -16.26
C GLN A 353 29.31 -23.11 -17.29
N ALA A 354 28.57 -22.06 -16.91
CA ALA A 354 28.37 -20.94 -17.82
C ALA A 354 29.69 -20.12 -17.92
N PRO A 355 30.23 -19.90 -19.13
CA PRO A 355 31.49 -19.22 -19.35
C PRO A 355 31.47 -17.76 -18.94
#